data_e827583ecc2f858814f6424da337ed31
#
_entry.id   e827583ecc2f858814f6424da337ed31
#
_cell.length_a   1.000
_cell.length_b   1.000
_cell.length_c   1.000
_cell.angle_alpha   90.00
_cell.angle_beta   90.00
_cell.angle_gamma   90.00
#
_symmetry.space_group_name_H-M   'P 1'
#
loop_
_entity.id
_entity.type
_entity.pdbx_description
1 polymer ?
#
loop_
_entity_poly.entity_id
_entity_poly.type
_entity_poly.pdbx_seq_one_letter_code
_entity_poly.pdbx_strand_id
1 'polypeptide(L)'
;MATRIEYDEELRDISSQIRAMGTEVKRAIDMTVEAFSRLDTETANQIMQHDDIIDHYESLIEERCIEIVVKQAPIASDWRKIASYMRMISDLERIADNCSDISMYIKRIAAGPEVHAPVAFTGMFDTMRDMVSDTIESFFKGDTKLAAAVIRNDEVVDRDFDVIMKEISAEIQKNPEHTDQYLDYLMINKYVERMADHSANIASWVTFIVKGQLRLQYTDRYRKNSEN
;
A
#
# COMPACT_ATOMS: atom_id res chain seq x y z
N MET A 1 18.76 -1.97 -33.55
CA MET A 1 18.47 -0.91 -32.56
C MET A 1 17.00 -0.58 -32.68
N ALA A 2 16.21 -0.75 -31.63
CA ALA A 2 14.84 -0.28 -31.60
C ALA A 2 14.83 1.25 -31.77
N THR A 3 13.79 1.77 -32.37
CA THR A 3 13.66 3.22 -32.57
C THR A 3 13.21 3.88 -31.27
N ARG A 4 13.44 5.18 -31.10
CA ARG A 4 12.93 5.95 -29.95
C ARG A 4 11.39 5.82 -29.84
N ILE A 5 10.71 5.68 -30.97
CA ILE A 5 9.25 5.50 -31.06
C ILE A 5 8.84 4.16 -30.38
N GLU A 6 9.52 3.06 -30.73
CA GLU A 6 9.24 1.74 -30.12
C GLU A 6 9.48 1.77 -28.60
N TYR A 7 10.55 2.41 -28.13
CA TYR A 7 10.81 2.61 -26.72
C TYR A 7 9.68 3.36 -25.99
N ASP A 8 9.21 4.46 -26.58
CA ASP A 8 8.14 5.28 -26.00
C ASP A 8 6.78 4.53 -26.00
N GLU A 9 6.56 3.62 -26.96
CA GLU A 9 5.41 2.72 -27.00
C GLU A 9 5.48 1.65 -25.90
N GLU A 10 6.60 0.97 -25.74
CA GLU A 10 6.83 -0.01 -24.68
C GLU A 10 6.63 0.61 -23.29
N LEU A 11 7.13 1.83 -23.04
CA LEU A 11 6.90 2.54 -21.78
C LEU A 11 5.44 2.92 -21.54
N ARG A 12 4.68 3.26 -22.61
CA ARG A 12 3.25 3.53 -22.48
C ARG A 12 2.46 2.27 -22.12
N ASP A 13 2.83 1.14 -22.71
CA ASP A 13 2.20 -0.15 -22.40
C ASP A 13 2.44 -0.56 -20.95
N ILE A 14 3.69 -0.45 -20.46
CA ILE A 14 4.02 -0.68 -19.05
C ILE A 14 3.20 0.25 -18.15
N SER A 15 3.15 1.54 -18.46
CA SER A 15 2.37 2.52 -17.69
C SER A 15 0.87 2.16 -17.65
N SER A 16 0.32 1.62 -18.74
CA SER A 16 -1.07 1.15 -18.79
C SER A 16 -1.30 -0.06 -17.89
N GLN A 17 -0.36 -1.01 -17.86
CA GLN A 17 -0.42 -2.19 -16.99
C GLN A 17 -0.31 -1.81 -15.51
N ILE A 18 0.58 -0.89 -15.15
CA ILE A 18 0.68 -0.36 -13.78
C ILE A 18 -0.64 0.29 -13.37
N ARG A 19 -1.31 1.01 -14.28
CA ARG A 19 -2.63 1.60 -14.00
C ARG A 19 -3.70 0.53 -13.75
N ALA A 20 -3.69 -0.55 -14.54
CA ALA A 20 -4.60 -1.68 -14.35
C ALA A 20 -4.34 -2.36 -12.98
N MET A 21 -3.08 -2.66 -12.65
CA MET A 21 -2.68 -3.17 -11.34
C MET A 21 -3.17 -2.26 -10.20
N GLY A 22 -2.95 -0.93 -10.30
CA GLY A 22 -3.43 0.02 -9.32
C GLY A 22 -4.95 0.04 -9.15
N THR A 23 -5.72 -0.28 -10.21
CA THR A 23 -7.18 -0.43 -10.13
C THR A 23 -7.56 -1.67 -9.33
N GLU A 24 -6.86 -2.79 -9.55
CA GLU A 24 -7.12 -4.03 -8.79
C GLU A 24 -6.73 -3.90 -7.32
N VAL A 25 -5.61 -3.21 -7.01
CA VAL A 25 -5.22 -2.89 -5.62
C VAL A 25 -6.30 -2.05 -4.92
N LYS A 26 -6.81 -1.00 -5.56
CA LYS A 26 -7.89 -0.18 -5.00
C LYS A 26 -9.15 -1.00 -4.74
N ARG A 27 -9.50 -1.91 -5.66
CA ARG A 27 -10.61 -2.83 -5.49
C ARG A 27 -10.41 -3.76 -4.29
N ALA A 28 -9.20 -4.33 -4.11
CA ALA A 28 -8.88 -5.17 -2.96
C ALA A 28 -9.04 -4.40 -1.64
N ILE A 29 -8.59 -3.14 -1.59
CA ILE A 29 -8.76 -2.26 -0.43
C ILE A 29 -10.24 -2.03 -0.11
N ASP A 30 -11.05 -1.65 -1.11
CA ASP A 30 -12.48 -1.39 -0.92
C ASP A 30 -13.21 -2.65 -0.39
N MET A 31 -12.89 -3.81 -0.95
CA MET A 31 -13.41 -5.10 -0.46
C MET A 31 -12.95 -5.40 0.97
N THR A 32 -11.70 -5.09 1.32
CA THR A 32 -11.15 -5.29 2.67
C THR A 32 -11.85 -4.42 3.70
N VAL A 33 -12.09 -3.15 3.39
CA VAL A 33 -12.85 -2.22 4.25
C VAL A 33 -14.29 -2.73 4.47
N GLU A 34 -14.95 -3.19 3.40
CA GLU A 34 -16.30 -3.75 3.51
C GLU A 34 -16.31 -5.05 4.34
N ALA A 35 -15.40 -5.98 4.06
CA ALA A 35 -15.29 -7.23 4.80
C ALA A 35 -14.99 -6.99 6.29
N PHE A 36 -14.09 -6.05 6.61
CA PHE A 36 -13.79 -5.68 7.99
C PHE A 36 -15.01 -5.11 8.72
N SER A 37 -15.76 -4.21 8.07
CA SER A 37 -16.92 -3.55 8.71
C SER A 37 -18.05 -4.50 9.11
N ARG A 38 -18.13 -5.67 8.45
CA ARG A 38 -19.21 -6.67 8.63
C ARG A 38 -18.70 -8.01 9.14
N LEU A 39 -17.39 -8.18 9.31
CA LEU A 39 -16.70 -9.46 9.54
C LEU A 39 -17.12 -10.51 8.49
N ASP A 40 -17.23 -10.10 7.21
CA ASP A 40 -17.67 -10.93 6.11
C ASP A 40 -16.55 -11.86 5.63
N THR A 41 -16.69 -13.14 6.02
CA THR A 41 -15.71 -14.18 5.70
C THR A 41 -15.74 -14.63 4.25
N GLU A 42 -16.87 -14.45 3.53
CA GLU A 42 -16.95 -14.78 2.10
C GLU A 42 -16.17 -13.75 1.27
N THR A 43 -16.39 -12.46 1.50
CA THR A 43 -15.61 -11.39 0.89
C THR A 43 -14.12 -11.52 1.26
N ALA A 44 -13.79 -11.86 2.50
CA ALA A 44 -12.40 -12.10 2.92
C ALA A 44 -11.74 -13.24 2.11
N ASN A 45 -12.47 -14.34 1.83
CA ASN A 45 -11.95 -15.41 0.97
C ASN A 45 -11.73 -14.95 -0.48
N GLN A 46 -12.61 -14.10 -1.02
CA GLN A 46 -12.47 -13.55 -2.37
C GLN A 46 -11.24 -12.65 -2.49
N ILE A 47 -10.93 -11.84 -1.47
CA ILE A 47 -9.72 -11.01 -1.43
C ILE A 47 -8.47 -11.87 -1.51
N MET A 48 -8.38 -12.93 -0.69
CA MET A 48 -7.24 -13.85 -0.68
C MET A 48 -7.04 -14.57 -2.03
N GLN A 49 -8.11 -14.85 -2.78
CA GLN A 49 -8.02 -15.44 -4.12
C GLN A 49 -7.68 -14.41 -5.21
N HIS A 50 -7.98 -13.14 -4.97
CA HIS A 50 -7.72 -12.05 -5.92
C HIS A 50 -6.23 -11.65 -5.94
N ASP A 51 -5.50 -11.98 -4.91
CA ASP A 51 -4.08 -11.67 -4.73
C ASP A 51 -3.22 -12.17 -5.90
N ASP A 52 -3.45 -13.41 -6.35
CA ASP A 52 -2.77 -14.01 -7.52
C ASP A 52 -2.81 -13.13 -8.78
N ILE A 53 -3.84 -12.28 -8.94
CA ILE A 53 -3.97 -11.38 -10.09
C ILE A 53 -2.97 -10.23 -9.98
N ILE A 54 -2.77 -9.71 -8.78
CA ILE A 54 -1.87 -8.59 -8.52
C ILE A 54 -0.42 -9.06 -8.63
N ASP A 55 -0.09 -10.24 -8.11
CA ASP A 55 1.20 -10.90 -8.26
C ASP A 55 1.56 -11.13 -9.72
N HIS A 56 0.57 -11.56 -10.53
CA HIS A 56 0.75 -11.71 -11.96
C HIS A 56 1.08 -10.38 -12.65
N TYR A 57 0.42 -9.28 -12.28
CA TYR A 57 0.76 -7.95 -12.79
C TYR A 57 2.16 -7.53 -12.40
N GLU A 58 2.58 -7.73 -11.14
CA GLU A 58 3.94 -7.41 -10.71
C GLU A 58 4.96 -8.12 -11.56
N SER A 59 4.88 -9.47 -11.64
CA SER A 59 5.80 -10.31 -12.39
C SER A 59 5.88 -9.92 -13.87
N LEU A 60 4.74 -9.69 -14.51
CA LEU A 60 4.66 -9.30 -15.92
C LEU A 60 5.31 -7.94 -16.18
N ILE A 61 5.05 -6.96 -15.32
CA ILE A 61 5.58 -5.60 -15.48
C ILE A 61 7.07 -5.58 -15.19
N GLU A 62 7.53 -6.33 -14.18
CA GLU A 62 8.95 -6.47 -13.85
C GLU A 62 9.73 -7.04 -15.04
N GLU A 63 9.26 -8.16 -15.62
CA GLU A 63 9.87 -8.81 -16.79
C GLU A 63 10.00 -7.79 -17.95
N ARG A 64 8.93 -7.06 -18.25
CA ARG A 64 8.96 -6.04 -19.32
C ARG A 64 9.92 -4.89 -19.03
N CYS A 65 10.01 -4.43 -17.77
CA CYS A 65 10.98 -3.41 -17.38
C CYS A 65 12.43 -3.90 -17.61
N ILE A 66 12.72 -5.16 -17.25
CA ILE A 66 14.04 -5.77 -17.48
C ILE A 66 14.32 -5.89 -18.98
N GLU A 67 13.34 -6.34 -19.77
CA GLU A 67 13.49 -6.46 -21.22
C GLU A 67 13.85 -5.12 -21.88
N ILE A 68 13.18 -4.03 -21.51
CA ILE A 68 13.49 -2.69 -22.04
C ILE A 68 14.93 -2.29 -21.72
N VAL A 69 15.37 -2.54 -20.47
CA VAL A 69 16.75 -2.21 -20.06
C VAL A 69 17.78 -2.97 -20.90
N VAL A 70 17.54 -4.26 -21.11
CA VAL A 70 18.46 -5.12 -21.88
C VAL A 70 18.49 -4.75 -23.36
N LYS A 71 17.32 -4.44 -23.95
CA LYS A 71 17.20 -4.16 -25.40
C LYS A 71 17.62 -2.75 -25.77
N GLN A 72 17.37 -1.75 -24.93
CA GLN A 72 17.38 -0.33 -25.30
C GLN A 72 18.52 0.47 -24.67
N ALA A 73 19.21 -0.06 -23.62
CA ALA A 73 20.26 0.65 -22.86
C ALA A 73 19.83 2.11 -22.50
N PRO A 74 18.77 2.29 -21.69
CA PRO A 74 18.14 3.60 -21.48
C PRO A 74 19.10 4.61 -20.87
N ILE A 75 18.92 5.90 -21.23
CA ILE A 75 19.68 7.02 -20.65
C ILE A 75 19.19 7.34 -19.22
N ALA A 76 19.94 8.15 -18.49
CA ALA A 76 19.72 8.41 -17.06
C ALA A 76 18.27 8.79 -16.68
N SER A 77 17.57 9.60 -17.50
CA SER A 77 16.17 9.99 -17.26
C SER A 77 15.20 8.82 -17.42
N ASP A 78 15.43 8.01 -18.43
CA ASP A 78 14.61 6.85 -18.76
C ASP A 78 14.83 5.75 -17.72
N TRP A 79 16.08 5.55 -17.29
CA TRP A 79 16.43 4.64 -16.23
C TRP A 79 15.72 4.98 -14.90
N ARG A 80 15.68 6.28 -14.52
CA ARG A 80 14.96 6.70 -13.32
C ARG A 80 13.47 6.31 -13.37
N LYS A 81 12.86 6.47 -14.55
CA LYS A 81 11.44 6.13 -14.75
C LYS A 81 11.20 4.63 -14.59
N ILE A 82 12.03 3.79 -15.26
CA ILE A 82 11.92 2.33 -15.17
C ILE A 82 12.15 1.85 -13.72
N ALA A 83 13.20 2.35 -13.06
CA ALA A 83 13.48 2.00 -11.67
C ALA A 83 12.31 2.39 -10.72
N SER A 84 11.67 3.53 -10.99
CA SER A 84 10.49 3.94 -10.21
C SER A 84 9.25 3.08 -10.50
N TYR A 85 9.09 2.59 -11.73
CA TYR A 85 8.04 1.63 -12.08
C TYR A 85 8.20 0.31 -11.30
N MET A 86 9.41 -0.26 -11.31
CA MET A 86 9.72 -1.49 -10.58
C MET A 86 9.46 -1.35 -9.06
N ARG A 87 9.80 -0.18 -8.49
CA ARG A 87 9.52 0.09 -7.07
C ARG A 87 8.04 0.26 -6.79
N MET A 88 7.32 0.97 -7.66
CA MET A 88 5.88 1.16 -7.51
C MET A 88 5.12 -0.15 -7.53
N ILE A 89 5.42 -1.05 -8.46
CA ILE A 89 4.71 -2.34 -8.55
C ILE A 89 4.94 -3.20 -7.32
N SER A 90 6.17 -3.22 -6.79
CA SER A 90 6.47 -3.95 -5.56
C SER A 90 5.75 -3.36 -4.33
N ASP A 91 5.68 -2.02 -4.20
CA ASP A 91 4.90 -1.41 -3.12
C ASP A 91 3.38 -1.64 -3.30
N LEU A 92 2.86 -1.68 -4.53
CA LEU A 92 1.45 -2.00 -4.82
C LEU A 92 1.11 -3.46 -4.47
N GLU A 93 1.99 -4.41 -4.81
CA GLU A 93 1.85 -5.82 -4.41
C GLU A 93 1.82 -5.94 -2.88
N ARG A 94 2.75 -5.28 -2.16
CA ARG A 94 2.74 -5.29 -0.69
C ARG A 94 1.46 -4.71 -0.08
N ILE A 95 0.83 -3.74 -0.71
CA ILE A 95 -0.48 -3.24 -0.27
C ILE A 95 -1.55 -4.32 -0.43
N ALA A 96 -1.54 -5.07 -1.54
CA ALA A 96 -2.47 -6.18 -1.77
C ALA A 96 -2.23 -7.35 -0.81
N ASP A 97 -0.98 -7.76 -0.61
CA ASP A 97 -0.58 -8.74 0.40
C ASP A 97 -1.18 -8.40 1.77
N ASN A 98 -1.08 -7.14 2.19
CA ASN A 98 -1.65 -6.69 3.46
C ASN A 98 -3.19 -6.79 3.48
N CYS A 99 -3.89 -6.63 2.34
CA CYS A 99 -5.34 -6.91 2.26
C CYS A 99 -5.64 -8.39 2.49
N SER A 100 -4.85 -9.29 1.94
CA SER A 100 -4.95 -10.74 2.14
C SER A 100 -4.67 -11.12 3.59
N ASP A 101 -3.63 -10.55 4.20
CA ASP A 101 -3.32 -10.73 5.62
C ASP A 101 -4.47 -10.24 6.53
N ILE A 102 -5.01 -9.05 6.29
CA ILE A 102 -6.17 -8.52 7.03
C ILE A 102 -7.36 -9.46 6.90
N SER A 103 -7.61 -10.01 5.70
CA SER A 103 -8.71 -10.96 5.43
C SER A 103 -8.59 -12.24 6.27
N MET A 104 -7.37 -12.73 6.49
CA MET A 104 -7.14 -13.86 7.40
C MET A 104 -7.56 -13.53 8.84
N TYR A 105 -7.23 -12.33 9.33
CA TYR A 105 -7.61 -11.92 10.69
C TYR A 105 -9.10 -11.63 10.82
N ILE A 106 -9.76 -11.07 9.79
CA ILE A 106 -11.23 -10.93 9.74
C ILE A 106 -11.89 -12.28 9.97
N LYS A 107 -11.43 -13.35 9.30
CA LYS A 107 -11.97 -14.71 9.45
C LYS A 107 -11.75 -15.26 10.86
N ARG A 108 -10.60 -14.98 11.48
CA ARG A 108 -10.30 -15.42 12.86
C ARG A 108 -11.21 -14.71 13.87
N ILE A 109 -11.39 -13.40 13.73
CA ILE A 109 -12.26 -12.60 14.59
C ILE A 109 -13.72 -13.10 14.44
N ALA A 110 -14.20 -13.33 13.20
CA ALA A 110 -15.54 -13.81 12.92
C ALA A 110 -15.82 -15.22 13.50
N ALA A 111 -14.80 -16.05 13.67
CA ALA A 111 -14.93 -17.39 14.25
C ALA A 111 -14.93 -17.38 15.80
N GLY A 112 -14.55 -16.28 16.42
CA GLY A 112 -14.48 -16.12 17.88
C GLY A 112 -15.75 -15.52 18.49
N PRO A 113 -15.73 -15.24 19.80
CA PRO A 113 -16.80 -14.50 20.47
C PRO A 113 -16.89 -13.07 19.90
N GLU A 114 -18.12 -12.52 19.94
CA GLU A 114 -18.37 -11.17 19.46
C GLU A 114 -17.65 -10.12 20.34
N VAL A 115 -16.82 -9.31 19.72
CA VAL A 115 -16.14 -8.18 20.34
C VAL A 115 -16.23 -6.95 19.43
N HIS A 116 -16.25 -5.77 20.02
CA HIS A 116 -16.31 -4.53 19.26
C HIS A 116 -14.94 -4.11 18.77
N ALA A 117 -14.84 -3.78 17.48
CA ALA A 117 -13.65 -3.16 16.92
C ALA A 117 -13.42 -1.77 17.52
N PRO A 118 -12.18 -1.36 17.77
CA PRO A 118 -11.86 0.03 18.09
C PRO A 118 -12.45 1.03 17.09
N VAL A 119 -13.03 2.13 17.60
CA VAL A 119 -13.78 3.09 16.78
C VAL A 119 -12.88 3.82 15.78
N ALA A 120 -11.62 4.03 16.12
CA ALA A 120 -10.66 4.75 15.29
C ALA A 120 -10.32 4.03 13.98
N PHE A 121 -10.59 2.72 13.84
CA PHE A 121 -10.35 1.97 12.59
C PHE A 121 -11.02 2.60 11.37
N THR A 122 -12.25 3.11 11.50
CA THR A 122 -12.97 3.70 10.37
C THR A 122 -12.17 4.87 9.76
N GLY A 123 -11.70 5.80 10.60
CA GLY A 123 -10.90 6.94 10.14
C GLY A 123 -9.55 6.52 9.56
N MET A 124 -8.89 5.53 10.19
CA MET A 124 -7.61 5.01 9.73
C MET A 124 -7.72 4.36 8.35
N PHE A 125 -8.73 3.51 8.12
CA PHE A 125 -8.99 2.90 6.81
C PHE A 125 -9.31 3.94 5.74
N ASP A 126 -10.15 4.93 6.05
CA ASP A 126 -10.48 6.00 5.10
C ASP A 126 -9.24 6.79 4.69
N THR A 127 -8.41 7.19 5.67
CA THR A 127 -7.15 7.91 5.39
C THR A 127 -6.20 7.08 4.54
N MET A 128 -5.99 5.80 4.88
CA MET A 128 -5.12 4.89 4.13
C MET A 128 -5.63 4.71 2.70
N ARG A 129 -6.93 4.49 2.49
CA ARG A 129 -7.55 4.35 1.17
C ARG A 129 -7.33 5.59 0.30
N ASP A 130 -7.51 6.78 0.86
CA ASP A 130 -7.27 8.04 0.17
C ASP A 130 -5.78 8.19 -0.18
N MET A 131 -4.87 7.83 0.72
CA MET A 131 -3.42 7.85 0.47
C MET A 131 -3.04 6.96 -0.72
N VAL A 132 -3.56 5.72 -0.81
CA VAL A 132 -3.29 4.84 -1.95
C VAL A 132 -3.85 5.43 -3.25
N SER A 133 -5.07 5.95 -3.23
CA SER A 133 -5.68 6.58 -4.41
C SER A 133 -4.87 7.78 -4.90
N ASP A 134 -4.52 8.67 -4.00
CA ASP A 134 -3.77 9.90 -4.29
C ASP A 134 -2.34 9.59 -4.75
N THR A 135 -1.72 8.57 -4.18
CA THR A 135 -0.38 8.12 -4.58
C THR A 135 -0.37 7.63 -6.03
N ILE A 136 -1.33 6.78 -6.42
CA ILE A 136 -1.47 6.30 -7.79
C ILE A 136 -1.71 7.49 -8.75
N GLU A 137 -2.60 8.40 -8.38
CA GLU A 137 -2.89 9.58 -9.18
C GLU A 137 -1.66 10.48 -9.33
N SER A 138 -0.96 10.76 -8.23
CA SER A 138 0.26 11.59 -8.23
C SER A 138 1.34 11.02 -9.12
N PHE A 139 1.48 9.68 -9.15
CA PHE A 139 2.47 9.00 -9.97
C PHE A 139 2.21 9.22 -11.47
N PHE A 140 0.98 9.01 -11.94
CA PHE A 140 0.63 9.16 -13.35
C PHE A 140 0.61 10.62 -13.83
N LYS A 141 0.32 11.57 -12.94
CA LYS A 141 0.33 13.00 -13.25
C LYS A 141 1.69 13.66 -13.06
N GLY A 142 2.65 13.00 -12.37
CA GLY A 142 3.89 13.61 -11.92
C GLY A 142 3.63 14.74 -10.90
N ASP A 143 2.54 14.65 -10.13
CA ASP A 143 2.13 15.70 -9.18
C ASP A 143 2.86 15.55 -7.85
N THR A 144 3.98 16.28 -7.74
CA THR A 144 4.79 16.30 -6.51
C THR A 144 4.11 16.99 -5.32
N LYS A 145 3.05 17.81 -5.54
CA LYS A 145 2.30 18.42 -4.44
C LYS A 145 1.35 17.40 -3.83
N LEU A 146 0.65 16.64 -4.68
CA LEU A 146 -0.21 15.55 -4.22
C LEU A 146 0.64 14.47 -3.51
N ALA A 147 1.77 14.07 -4.10
CA ALA A 147 2.73 13.16 -3.46
C ALA A 147 3.17 13.64 -2.07
N ALA A 148 3.48 14.94 -1.93
CA ALA A 148 3.84 15.52 -0.64
C ALA A 148 2.65 15.53 0.35
N ALA A 149 1.41 15.59 -0.11
CA ALA A 149 0.22 15.46 0.74
C ALA A 149 0.06 14.04 1.28
N VAL A 150 0.25 13.01 0.43
CA VAL A 150 0.25 11.60 0.84
C VAL A 150 1.28 11.37 1.96
N ILE A 151 2.52 11.83 1.77
CA ILE A 151 3.59 11.71 2.77
C ILE A 151 3.21 12.34 4.12
N ARG A 152 2.47 13.47 4.12
CA ARG A 152 1.99 14.08 5.38
C ARG A 152 0.85 13.31 6.02
N ASN A 153 -0.02 12.70 5.22
CA ASN A 153 -1.16 11.92 5.72
C ASN A 153 -0.70 10.63 6.44
N ASP A 154 0.49 10.14 6.16
CA ASP A 154 1.13 9.05 6.90
C ASP A 154 1.19 9.34 8.42
N GLU A 155 1.50 10.59 8.82
CA GLU A 155 1.46 11.00 10.22
C GLU A 155 0.04 10.95 10.86
N VAL A 156 -1.02 10.96 10.04
CA VAL A 156 -2.40 10.77 10.54
C VAL A 156 -2.63 9.32 10.87
N VAL A 157 -2.25 8.43 9.96
CA VAL A 157 -2.36 6.96 10.15
C VAL A 157 -1.53 6.51 11.35
N ASP A 158 -0.31 7.03 11.53
CA ASP A 158 0.53 6.77 12.71
C ASP A 158 -0.17 7.14 14.03
N ARG A 159 -0.85 8.30 14.08
CA ARG A 159 -1.61 8.71 15.26
C ARG A 159 -2.81 7.81 15.54
N ASP A 160 -3.54 7.44 14.49
CA ASP A 160 -4.68 6.53 14.62
C ASP A 160 -4.22 5.13 15.06
N PHE A 161 -3.07 4.66 14.57
CA PHE A 161 -2.43 3.43 15.03
C PHE A 161 -2.20 3.46 16.55
N ASP A 162 -1.61 4.54 17.07
CA ASP A 162 -1.35 4.70 18.51
C ASP A 162 -2.63 4.78 19.36
N VAL A 163 -3.69 5.40 18.81
CA VAL A 163 -5.01 5.46 19.47
C VAL A 163 -5.60 4.06 19.56
N ILE A 164 -5.64 3.33 18.46
CA ILE A 164 -6.17 1.94 18.41
C ILE A 164 -5.39 1.02 19.35
N MET A 165 -4.06 1.14 19.40
CA MET A 165 -3.22 0.40 20.34
C MET A 165 -3.63 0.60 21.80
N LYS A 166 -3.93 1.84 22.19
CA LYS A 166 -4.38 2.17 23.53
C LYS A 166 -5.78 1.64 23.83
N GLU A 167 -6.70 1.76 22.86
CA GLU A 167 -8.06 1.20 22.98
C GLU A 167 -8.01 -0.32 23.16
N ILE A 168 -7.25 -1.04 22.32
CA ILE A 168 -7.05 -2.49 22.43
C ILE A 168 -6.47 -2.87 23.79
N SER A 169 -5.42 -2.17 24.24
CA SER A 169 -4.82 -2.43 25.54
C SER A 169 -5.83 -2.26 26.71
N ALA A 170 -6.67 -1.23 26.65
CA ALA A 170 -7.69 -0.97 27.64
C ALA A 170 -8.80 -2.06 27.62
N GLU A 171 -9.20 -2.53 26.44
CA GLU A 171 -10.20 -3.57 26.30
C GLU A 171 -9.70 -4.95 26.79
N ILE A 172 -8.44 -5.31 26.51
CA ILE A 172 -7.82 -6.53 27.06
C ILE A 172 -7.80 -6.50 28.59
N GLN A 173 -7.52 -5.34 29.21
CA GLN A 173 -7.52 -5.23 30.68
C GLN A 173 -8.93 -5.41 31.27
N LYS A 174 -9.99 -4.97 30.57
CA LYS A 174 -11.38 -5.11 31.04
C LYS A 174 -11.94 -6.51 30.79
N ASN A 175 -11.57 -7.12 29.67
CA ASN A 175 -12.11 -8.38 29.16
C ASN A 175 -10.98 -9.33 28.74
N PRO A 176 -10.18 -9.85 29.69
CA PRO A 176 -9.00 -10.67 29.38
C PRO A 176 -9.35 -11.98 28.65
N GLU A 177 -10.61 -12.45 28.75
CA GLU A 177 -11.11 -13.62 28.04
C GLU A 177 -11.21 -13.41 26.52
N HIS A 178 -11.19 -12.15 26.03
CA HIS A 178 -11.21 -11.78 24.61
C HIS A 178 -9.85 -11.36 24.07
N THR A 179 -8.77 -11.66 24.81
CA THR A 179 -7.41 -11.24 24.43
C THR A 179 -7.04 -11.65 23.00
N ASP A 180 -7.37 -12.86 22.58
CA ASP A 180 -7.02 -13.37 21.24
C ASP A 180 -7.66 -12.54 20.12
N GLN A 181 -8.94 -12.13 20.27
CA GLN A 181 -9.63 -11.29 19.29
C GLN A 181 -9.03 -9.88 19.23
N TYR A 182 -8.67 -9.32 20.38
CA TYR A 182 -8.03 -8.00 20.43
C TYR A 182 -6.60 -8.02 19.86
N LEU A 183 -5.87 -9.13 20.01
CA LEU A 183 -4.58 -9.33 19.33
C LEU A 183 -4.75 -9.45 17.80
N ASP A 184 -5.83 -10.08 17.33
CA ASP A 184 -6.15 -10.11 15.90
C ASP A 184 -6.47 -8.70 15.37
N TYR A 185 -7.21 -7.86 16.08
CA TYR A 185 -7.39 -6.43 15.75
C TYR A 185 -6.07 -5.66 15.76
N LEU A 186 -5.16 -5.96 16.69
CA LEU A 186 -3.84 -5.36 16.72
C LEU A 186 -3.04 -5.66 15.43
N MET A 187 -3.13 -6.89 14.93
CA MET A 187 -2.49 -7.26 13.67
C MET A 187 -3.10 -6.52 12.49
N ILE A 188 -4.44 -6.39 12.42
CA ILE A 188 -5.11 -5.58 11.40
C ILE A 188 -4.61 -4.13 11.46
N ASN A 189 -4.53 -3.53 12.66
CA ASN A 189 -3.99 -2.18 12.85
C ASN A 189 -2.59 -2.04 12.24
N LYS A 190 -1.72 -3.04 12.47
CA LYS A 190 -0.35 -3.03 11.93
C LYS A 190 -0.31 -3.14 10.40
N TYR A 191 -1.20 -3.92 9.80
CA TYR A 191 -1.25 -4.05 8.34
C TYR A 191 -1.77 -2.78 7.66
N VAL A 192 -2.77 -2.10 8.25
CA VAL A 192 -3.26 -0.81 7.72
C VAL A 192 -2.17 0.26 7.76
N GLU A 193 -1.39 0.34 8.84
CA GLU A 193 -0.24 1.24 8.93
C GLU A 193 0.82 0.92 7.86
N ARG A 194 1.14 -0.36 7.62
CA ARG A 194 2.07 -0.77 6.56
C ARG A 194 1.58 -0.39 5.16
N MET A 195 0.27 -0.46 4.89
CA MET A 195 -0.29 -0.03 3.61
C MET A 195 -0.09 1.48 3.39
N ALA A 196 -0.23 2.29 4.44
CA ALA A 196 0.07 3.73 4.40
C ALA A 196 1.57 3.99 4.16
N ASP A 197 2.45 3.28 4.85
CA ASP A 197 3.90 3.33 4.65
C ASP A 197 4.28 3.06 3.18
N HIS A 198 3.72 2.00 2.57
CA HIS A 198 3.97 1.67 1.16
C HIS A 198 3.45 2.77 0.22
N SER A 199 2.30 3.38 0.52
CA SER A 199 1.78 4.51 -0.24
C SER A 199 2.71 5.72 -0.19
N ALA A 200 3.25 6.03 0.99
CA ALA A 200 4.21 7.11 1.18
C ALA A 200 5.55 6.83 0.46
N ASN A 201 5.97 5.55 0.39
CA ASN A 201 7.13 5.14 -0.39
C ASN A 201 6.92 5.43 -1.88
N ILE A 202 5.79 5.01 -2.46
CA ILE A 202 5.46 5.31 -3.87
C ILE A 202 5.45 6.82 -4.11
N ALA A 203 4.84 7.61 -3.22
CA ALA A 203 4.81 9.07 -3.31
C ALA A 203 6.22 9.70 -3.32
N SER A 204 7.17 9.11 -2.58
CA SER A 204 8.59 9.52 -2.60
C SER A 204 9.24 9.27 -3.96
N TRP A 205 8.90 8.17 -4.64
CA TRP A 205 9.37 7.87 -5.99
C TRP A 205 8.83 8.84 -7.03
N VAL A 206 7.61 9.36 -6.88
CA VAL A 206 7.07 10.44 -7.74
C VAL A 206 8.00 11.66 -7.70
N THR A 207 8.41 12.05 -6.51
CA THR A 207 9.36 13.18 -6.35
C THR A 207 10.72 12.88 -7.01
N PHE A 208 11.21 11.64 -6.92
CA PHE A 208 12.44 11.22 -7.56
C PHE A 208 12.37 11.28 -9.08
N ILE A 209 11.27 10.80 -9.70
CA ILE A 209 11.08 10.88 -11.15
C ILE A 209 11.15 12.32 -11.62
N VAL A 210 10.44 13.23 -10.95
CA VAL A 210 10.27 14.62 -11.39
C VAL A 210 11.49 15.49 -11.09
N LYS A 211 12.08 15.35 -9.89
CA LYS A 211 13.15 16.24 -9.39
C LYS A 211 14.55 15.61 -9.40
N GLY A 212 14.64 14.29 -9.62
CA GLY A 212 15.93 13.57 -9.58
C GLY A 212 16.51 13.42 -8.15
N GLN A 213 15.77 13.76 -7.12
CA GLN A 213 16.19 13.67 -5.72
C GLN A 213 15.30 12.67 -4.98
N LEU A 214 15.90 11.59 -4.50
CA LEU A 214 15.20 10.61 -3.67
C LEU A 214 15.34 11.01 -2.20
N ARG A 215 14.22 11.32 -1.55
CA ARG A 215 14.11 11.42 -0.08
C ARG A 215 13.32 10.22 0.40
N LEU A 216 14.01 9.19 0.89
CA LEU A 216 13.35 8.07 1.54
C LEU A 216 13.01 8.48 2.97
N GLN A 217 11.75 8.34 3.38
CA GLN A 217 11.27 8.64 4.74
C GLN A 217 11.96 7.81 5.83
N TYR A 218 12.45 6.62 5.50
CA TYR A 218 13.18 5.75 6.43
C TYR A 218 14.37 6.43 7.13
N THR A 219 15.03 7.37 6.47
CA THR A 219 16.17 8.10 7.04
C THR A 219 15.76 9.15 8.06
N ASP A 220 14.55 9.70 7.98
CA ASP A 220 14.11 10.77 8.89
C ASP A 220 13.48 10.20 10.18
N ARG A 221 12.80 9.05 10.14
CA ARG A 221 12.33 8.34 11.36
C ARG A 221 13.49 7.86 12.23
N TYR A 222 14.54 7.29 11.65
CA TYR A 222 15.74 6.88 12.42
C TYR A 222 16.51 8.07 13.03
N ARG A 223 16.53 9.22 12.38
CA ARG A 223 17.12 10.44 12.93
C ARG A 223 16.34 10.99 14.12
N LYS A 224 15.01 11.07 14.03
CA LYS A 224 14.17 11.55 15.16
C LYS A 224 14.28 10.66 16.41
N ASN A 225 14.45 9.33 16.24
CA ASN A 225 14.60 8.39 17.35
C ASN A 225 16.01 8.32 17.94
N SER A 226 17.02 8.87 17.26
CA SER A 226 18.40 8.93 17.78
C SER A 226 18.74 10.27 18.45
N GLU A 227 17.84 11.26 18.41
CA GLU A 227 17.99 12.58 19.05
C GLU A 227 17.15 12.73 20.34
N ASN A 228 16.38 11.69 20.76
CA ASN A 228 15.67 11.57 22.03
C ASN A 228 16.29 10.46 22.88
#